data_7f0e63acaf16760b855db7ec1ff0591f
#
_entry.id   7f0e63acaf16760b855db7ec1ff0591f
#
_cell.length_a   1.000
_cell.length_b   1.000
_cell.length_c   1.000
_cell.angle_alpha   90.00
_cell.angle_beta   90.00
_cell.angle_gamma   90.00
#
_symmetry.space_group_name_H-M   'P 1'
#
loop_
_entity.id
_entity.type
_entity.pdbx_description
1 polymer ?
#
loop_
_entity_poly.entity_id
_entity_poly.type
_entity_poly.pdbx_seq_one_letter_code
_entity_poly.pdbx_strand_id
1 'polypeptide(L)'
;MIQISHLQLSLQRRLILDDISFTIHEHECLGLIGPNAAGKTTLLKCLSGMIESDRGSITMSSRSIRQHQQSIGYLSQQTDFKPWMTCEQSLRFFGRLSGLDRATLNKRIPAVLHEVGLHDQQTEVIERLSGGMRQRLGIAQAILHEPTFLILDEPASALDPSGRHDINQLILRLKKRMTIIVSTHLLEDAKMCCDRFLVIKHGKLLGPLDNQRNVDQNRIQVETLTAVPSFSATRFPRVEIDRINPCCYQFSAQQPLDLSQLAITLIQQGWSIASIAYQPIGLEERFLDMVADV
;
A
#
# COMPACT_ATOMS: atom_id res chain seq x y z
N MET A 1 13.28 -7.92 -11.09
CA MET A 1 12.07 -8.73 -10.80
C MET A 1 12.34 -9.64 -9.61
N ILE A 2 11.40 -9.69 -8.66
CA ILE A 2 11.46 -10.56 -7.46
C ILE A 2 10.29 -11.54 -7.55
N GLN A 3 10.57 -12.82 -7.43
CA GLN A 3 9.57 -13.88 -7.54
C GLN A 3 9.48 -14.68 -6.24
N ILE A 4 8.28 -14.84 -5.76
CA ILE A 4 7.92 -15.62 -4.58
C ILE A 4 7.08 -16.81 -5.05
N SER A 5 7.45 -18.03 -4.66
CA SER A 5 6.81 -19.24 -5.12
C SER A 5 6.56 -20.20 -3.96
N HIS A 6 5.27 -20.49 -3.72
CA HIS A 6 4.79 -21.48 -2.75
C HIS A 6 5.39 -21.32 -1.35
N LEU A 7 5.55 -20.06 -0.88
CA LEU A 7 6.18 -19.77 0.39
C LEU A 7 5.28 -20.21 1.55
N GLN A 8 5.84 -21.04 2.44
CA GLN A 8 5.18 -21.51 3.64
C GLN A 8 6.10 -21.33 4.85
N LEU A 9 5.54 -20.85 5.95
CA LEU A 9 6.29 -20.65 7.20
C LEU A 9 5.41 -20.90 8.40
N SER A 10 5.94 -21.69 9.33
CA SER A 10 5.36 -21.92 10.65
C SER A 10 6.29 -21.37 11.74
N LEU A 11 5.74 -20.65 12.70
CA LEU A 11 6.45 -20.20 13.89
C LEU A 11 5.80 -20.82 15.13
N GLN A 12 6.61 -21.44 15.99
CA GLN A 12 6.13 -22.10 17.21
C GLN A 12 4.96 -23.08 16.94
N ARG A 13 5.05 -23.89 15.89
CA ARG A 13 4.02 -24.85 15.42
C ARG A 13 2.72 -24.20 14.90
N ARG A 14 2.67 -22.89 14.75
CA ARG A 14 1.53 -22.20 14.14
C ARG A 14 1.88 -21.79 12.71
N LEU A 15 1.07 -22.18 11.76
CA LEU A 15 1.20 -21.76 10.36
C LEU A 15 0.92 -20.25 10.28
N ILE A 16 1.90 -19.49 9.80
CA ILE A 16 1.83 -18.03 9.68
C ILE A 16 1.69 -17.61 8.23
N LEU A 17 2.39 -18.28 7.32
CA LEU A 17 2.27 -18.06 5.87
C LEU A 17 1.93 -19.39 5.22
N ASP A 18 0.92 -19.39 4.35
CA ASP A 18 0.38 -20.58 3.73
C ASP A 18 0.26 -20.39 2.22
N ASP A 19 1.17 -21.03 1.48
CA ASP A 19 1.21 -21.08 0.02
C ASP A 19 1.21 -19.70 -0.68
N ILE A 20 2.10 -18.81 -0.23
CA ILE A 20 2.22 -17.45 -0.76
C ILE A 20 3.00 -17.46 -2.07
N SER A 21 2.37 -17.02 -3.16
CA SER A 21 2.99 -16.91 -4.47
C SER A 21 2.62 -15.59 -5.15
N PHE A 22 3.62 -14.78 -5.54
CA PHE A 22 3.44 -13.55 -6.30
C PHE A 22 4.77 -13.05 -6.87
N THR A 23 4.70 -12.00 -7.69
CA THR A 23 5.87 -11.36 -8.29
C THR A 23 5.85 -9.86 -8.04
N ILE A 24 7.03 -9.26 -7.82
CA ILE A 24 7.21 -7.81 -7.76
C ILE A 24 8.05 -7.41 -8.98
N HIS A 25 7.54 -6.46 -9.77
CA HIS A 25 8.23 -5.97 -10.96
C HIS A 25 9.29 -4.91 -10.59
N GLU A 26 10.22 -4.68 -11.49
CA GLU A 26 11.23 -3.64 -11.31
C GLU A 26 10.58 -2.26 -11.30
N HIS A 27 11.04 -1.39 -10.41
CA HIS A 27 10.50 -0.03 -10.21
C HIS A 27 9.00 0.01 -9.85
N GLU A 28 8.42 -1.11 -9.42
CA GLU A 28 7.07 -1.18 -8.88
C GLU A 28 7.09 -0.81 -7.39
N CYS A 29 6.07 -0.08 -6.96
CA CYS A 29 5.70 0.03 -5.55
C CYS A 29 4.50 -0.87 -5.28
N LEU A 30 4.73 -2.01 -4.65
CA LEU A 30 3.70 -2.99 -4.30
C LEU A 30 3.19 -2.75 -2.88
N GLY A 31 1.87 -2.55 -2.73
CA GLY A 31 1.21 -2.48 -1.43
C GLY A 31 0.82 -3.87 -0.92
N LEU A 32 1.22 -4.21 0.30
CA LEU A 32 0.78 -5.41 1.01
C LEU A 32 -0.23 -4.99 2.08
N ILE A 33 -1.51 -5.25 1.84
CA ILE A 33 -2.61 -4.76 2.68
C ILE A 33 -3.25 -5.94 3.44
N GLY A 34 -3.63 -5.70 4.67
CA GLY A 34 -4.32 -6.71 5.48
C GLY A 34 -4.45 -6.29 6.93
N PRO A 35 -5.31 -6.96 7.70
CA PRO A 35 -5.50 -6.68 9.11
C PRO A 35 -4.22 -6.94 9.93
N ASN A 36 -4.23 -6.51 11.19
CA ASN A 36 -3.14 -6.84 12.12
C ASN A 36 -3.06 -8.35 12.31
N ALA A 37 -1.83 -8.86 12.48
CA ALA A 37 -1.54 -10.29 12.59
C ALA A 37 -1.89 -11.15 11.34
N ALA A 38 -2.13 -10.54 10.18
CA ALA A 38 -2.38 -11.27 8.92
C ALA A 38 -1.14 -11.99 8.35
N GLY A 39 0.07 -11.70 8.87
CA GLY A 39 1.33 -12.26 8.37
C GLY A 39 2.20 -11.27 7.60
N LYS A 40 1.78 -9.99 7.45
CA LYS A 40 2.52 -8.96 6.68
C LYS A 40 3.99 -8.86 7.08
N THR A 41 4.27 -8.49 8.34
CA THR A 41 5.64 -8.35 8.87
C THR A 41 6.46 -9.63 8.71
N THR A 42 5.85 -10.80 8.90
CA THR A 42 6.52 -12.09 8.72
C THR A 42 6.92 -12.31 7.27
N LEU A 43 6.03 -12.03 6.32
CA LEU A 43 6.32 -12.09 4.88
C LEU A 43 7.45 -11.12 4.51
N LEU A 44 7.41 -9.87 4.99
CA LEU A 44 8.46 -8.88 4.75
C LEU A 44 9.82 -9.31 5.32
N LYS A 45 9.84 -9.97 6.49
CA LYS A 45 11.07 -10.55 7.06
C LYS A 45 11.60 -11.72 6.22
N CYS A 46 10.74 -12.53 5.60
CA CYS A 46 11.18 -13.54 4.64
C CYS A 46 11.77 -12.88 3.38
N LEU A 47 11.14 -11.84 2.85
CA LEU A 47 11.62 -11.08 1.70
C LEU A 47 12.95 -10.37 1.95
N SER A 48 13.23 -9.98 3.20
CA SER A 48 14.53 -9.41 3.57
C SER A 48 15.63 -10.46 3.84
N GLY A 49 15.26 -11.75 3.85
CA GLY A 49 16.16 -12.84 4.19
C GLY A 49 16.47 -12.98 5.70
N MET A 50 15.76 -12.24 6.56
CA MET A 50 15.90 -12.33 8.02
C MET A 50 15.31 -13.63 8.57
N ILE A 51 14.25 -14.14 7.96
CA ILE A 51 13.61 -15.40 8.32
C ILE A 51 13.61 -16.30 7.10
N GLU A 52 13.97 -17.57 7.30
CA GLU A 52 13.89 -18.62 6.29
C GLU A 52 12.51 -19.24 6.31
N SER A 53 11.94 -19.49 5.13
CA SER A 53 10.67 -20.21 4.99
C SER A 53 10.89 -21.72 5.13
N ASP A 54 9.87 -22.41 5.61
CA ASP A 54 9.90 -23.90 5.72
C ASP A 54 9.82 -24.53 4.32
N ARG A 55 9.07 -23.90 3.40
CA ARG A 55 8.91 -24.34 2.01
C ARG A 55 8.82 -23.15 1.07
N GLY A 56 8.98 -23.45 -0.22
CA GLY A 56 8.94 -22.45 -1.27
C GLY A 56 10.28 -21.76 -1.49
N SER A 57 10.26 -20.72 -2.30
CA SER A 57 11.48 -19.98 -2.64
C SER A 57 11.20 -18.49 -2.88
N ILE A 58 12.21 -17.68 -2.60
CA ILE A 58 12.24 -16.24 -2.94
C ILE A 58 13.48 -16.01 -3.79
N THR A 59 13.29 -15.52 -5.01
CA THR A 59 14.37 -15.22 -5.92
C THR A 59 14.33 -13.77 -6.39
N MET A 60 15.50 -13.15 -6.54
CA MET A 60 15.71 -11.85 -7.13
C MET A 60 16.71 -12.00 -8.27
N SER A 61 16.36 -11.53 -9.48
CA SER A 61 17.20 -11.72 -10.69
C SER A 61 17.69 -13.17 -10.87
N SER A 62 16.78 -14.13 -10.67
CA SER A 62 17.02 -15.59 -10.79
C SER A 62 18.00 -16.19 -9.77
N ARG A 63 18.36 -15.47 -8.71
CA ARG A 63 19.19 -15.95 -7.60
C ARG A 63 18.40 -15.88 -6.29
N SER A 64 18.79 -16.69 -5.30
CA SER A 64 18.17 -16.64 -3.97
C SER A 64 18.26 -15.25 -3.36
N ILE A 65 17.20 -14.79 -2.73
CA ILE A 65 17.13 -13.48 -2.06
C ILE A 65 18.27 -13.27 -1.06
N ARG A 66 18.74 -14.33 -0.42
CA ARG A 66 19.87 -14.29 0.53
C ARG A 66 21.19 -13.83 -0.08
N GLN A 67 21.38 -14.04 -1.38
CA GLN A 67 22.59 -13.56 -2.10
C GLN A 67 22.52 -12.06 -2.41
N HIS A 68 21.37 -11.44 -2.19
CA HIS A 68 21.09 -10.04 -2.48
C HIS A 68 20.89 -9.16 -1.25
N GLN A 69 21.22 -9.64 -0.03
CA GLN A 69 20.97 -8.91 1.22
C GLN A 69 21.57 -7.49 1.21
N GLN A 70 22.74 -7.30 0.60
CA GLN A 70 23.35 -5.97 0.44
C GLN A 70 22.58 -5.04 -0.52
N SER A 71 21.67 -5.59 -1.33
CA SER A 71 20.82 -4.82 -2.25
C SER A 71 19.44 -4.54 -1.67
N ILE A 72 19.20 -4.93 -0.42
CA ILE A 72 17.89 -4.83 0.23
C ILE A 72 17.96 -3.80 1.37
N GLY A 73 17.12 -2.79 1.29
CA GLY A 73 16.84 -1.88 2.41
C GLY A 73 15.60 -2.35 3.17
N TYR A 74 15.65 -2.31 4.50
CA TYR A 74 14.51 -2.71 5.34
C TYR A 74 14.25 -1.68 6.43
N LEU A 75 13.03 -1.16 6.44
CA LEU A 75 12.48 -0.38 7.53
C LEU A 75 11.54 -1.26 8.33
N SER A 76 11.87 -1.54 9.59
CA SER A 76 10.97 -2.24 10.52
C SER A 76 9.89 -1.30 11.06
N GLN A 77 8.76 -1.87 11.47
CA GLN A 77 7.67 -1.12 12.10
C GLN A 77 8.13 -0.32 13.34
N GLN A 78 9.08 -0.85 14.09
CA GLN A 78 9.74 -0.16 15.21
C GLN A 78 11.21 0.06 14.88
N THR A 79 11.67 1.29 15.00
CA THR A 79 13.07 1.66 14.79
C THR A 79 13.77 1.77 16.14
N ASP A 80 14.71 0.83 16.41
CA ASP A 80 15.47 0.77 17.67
C ASP A 80 16.70 1.67 17.62
N PHE A 81 16.49 2.96 17.41
CA PHE A 81 17.57 3.94 17.50
C PHE A 81 17.99 4.18 18.94
N LYS A 82 19.28 4.43 19.15
CA LYS A 82 19.80 4.82 20.46
C LYS A 82 19.47 6.31 20.71
N PRO A 83 18.66 6.64 21.74
CA PRO A 83 18.14 8.00 21.93
C PRO A 83 19.22 9.10 22.03
N TRP A 84 20.36 8.75 22.61
CA TRP A 84 21.48 9.68 22.85
C TRP A 84 22.39 9.90 21.63
N MET A 85 22.25 9.14 20.57
CA MET A 85 23.02 9.35 19.33
C MET A 85 22.39 10.49 18.52
N THR A 86 23.25 11.20 17.76
CA THR A 86 22.75 12.12 16.74
C THR A 86 22.32 11.35 15.50
N CYS A 87 21.53 11.99 14.61
CA CYS A 87 21.14 11.42 13.33
C CYS A 87 22.36 10.93 12.53
N GLU A 88 23.41 11.78 12.44
CA GLU A 88 24.65 11.41 11.76
C GLU A 88 25.35 10.22 12.41
N GLN A 89 25.48 10.22 13.74
CA GLN A 89 26.15 9.14 14.47
C GLN A 89 25.43 7.80 14.23
N SER A 90 24.10 7.82 14.27
CA SER A 90 23.27 6.63 14.03
C SER A 90 23.44 6.11 12.60
N LEU A 91 23.32 6.97 11.59
CA LEU A 91 23.53 6.57 10.20
C LEU A 91 24.97 6.07 9.95
N ARG A 92 25.96 6.70 10.56
CA ARG A 92 27.36 6.27 10.47
C ARG A 92 27.56 4.88 11.10
N PHE A 93 26.90 4.61 12.22
CA PHE A 93 26.94 3.30 12.88
C PHE A 93 26.34 2.22 11.97
N PHE A 94 25.12 2.41 11.49
CA PHE A 94 24.44 1.42 10.63
C PHE A 94 25.14 1.27 9.27
N GLY A 95 25.63 2.37 8.69
CA GLY A 95 26.36 2.30 7.43
C GLY A 95 27.65 1.49 7.52
N ARG A 96 28.37 1.56 8.66
CA ARG A 96 29.53 0.70 8.91
C ARG A 96 29.15 -0.77 9.04
N LEU A 97 28.03 -1.07 9.71
CA LEU A 97 27.49 -2.44 9.78
C LEU A 97 27.12 -2.98 8.39
N SER A 98 26.69 -2.11 7.49
CA SER A 98 26.41 -2.46 6.08
C SER A 98 27.69 -2.52 5.21
N GLY A 99 28.88 -2.37 5.79
CA GLY A 99 30.15 -2.47 5.07
C GLY A 99 30.60 -1.20 4.35
N LEU A 100 29.92 -0.05 4.56
CA LEU A 100 30.32 1.21 3.94
C LEU A 100 31.55 1.80 4.60
N ASP A 101 32.52 2.24 3.80
CA ASP A 101 33.73 2.89 4.27
C ASP A 101 33.47 4.34 4.73
N ARG A 102 34.48 4.93 5.41
CA ARG A 102 34.38 6.27 5.94
C ARG A 102 34.21 7.36 4.85
N ALA A 103 34.85 7.18 3.70
CA ALA A 103 34.80 8.15 2.61
C ALA A 103 33.39 8.16 1.97
N THR A 104 32.85 6.99 1.73
CA THR A 104 31.47 6.80 1.25
C THR A 104 30.46 7.38 2.24
N LEU A 105 30.58 7.08 3.54
CA LEU A 105 29.67 7.60 4.57
C LEU A 105 29.68 9.12 4.66
N ASN A 106 30.86 9.75 4.54
CA ASN A 106 30.96 11.22 4.57
C ASN A 106 30.22 11.90 3.42
N LYS A 107 30.05 11.23 2.28
CA LYS A 107 29.26 11.72 1.14
C LYS A 107 27.79 11.34 1.24
N ARG A 108 27.50 10.10 1.65
CA ARG A 108 26.15 9.55 1.64
C ARG A 108 25.25 10.08 2.77
N ILE A 109 25.80 10.29 3.98
CA ILE A 109 24.99 10.73 5.13
C ILE A 109 24.32 12.08 4.87
N PRO A 110 25.05 13.16 4.48
CA PRO A 110 24.40 14.43 4.16
C PRO A 110 23.38 14.31 3.02
N ALA A 111 23.70 13.53 1.98
CA ALA A 111 22.82 13.32 0.83
C ALA A 111 21.50 12.64 1.21
N VAL A 112 21.57 11.56 1.99
CA VAL A 112 20.38 10.82 2.42
C VAL A 112 19.55 11.62 3.43
N LEU A 113 20.18 12.37 4.33
CA LEU A 113 19.46 13.26 5.26
C LEU A 113 18.71 14.38 4.50
N HIS A 114 19.34 14.93 3.47
CA HIS A 114 18.67 15.90 2.60
C HIS A 114 17.47 15.26 1.87
N GLU A 115 17.64 14.05 1.35
CA GLU A 115 16.59 13.31 0.63
C GLU A 115 15.35 13.04 1.47
N VAL A 116 15.54 12.70 2.76
CA VAL A 116 14.42 12.45 3.69
C VAL A 116 13.94 13.72 4.40
N GLY A 117 14.53 14.89 4.12
CA GLY A 117 14.16 16.17 4.72
C GLY A 117 14.58 16.32 6.19
N LEU A 118 15.75 15.78 6.53
CA LEU A 118 16.38 15.88 7.87
C LEU A 118 17.77 16.51 7.84
N HIS A 119 18.05 17.34 6.83
CA HIS A 119 19.37 17.97 6.69
C HIS A 119 19.74 18.82 7.90
N ASP A 120 18.80 19.66 8.36
CA ASP A 120 19.04 20.57 9.49
C ASP A 120 19.13 19.84 10.85
N GLN A 121 18.68 18.58 10.92
CA GLN A 121 18.71 17.73 12.11
C GLN A 121 19.91 16.79 12.17
N GLN A 122 20.90 16.95 11.29
CA GLN A 122 22.05 16.05 11.20
C GLN A 122 22.75 15.85 12.55
N THR A 123 22.94 16.93 13.32
CA THR A 123 23.59 16.94 14.64
C THR A 123 22.63 16.84 15.81
N GLU A 124 21.31 16.80 15.55
CA GLU A 124 20.29 16.69 16.61
C GLU A 124 20.26 15.26 17.16
N VAL A 125 20.07 15.14 18.50
CA VAL A 125 19.92 13.84 19.16
C VAL A 125 18.56 13.24 18.86
N ILE A 126 18.54 11.92 18.66
CA ILE A 126 17.34 11.19 18.21
C ILE A 126 16.18 11.31 19.21
N GLU A 127 16.47 11.44 20.49
CA GLU A 127 15.45 11.63 21.54
C GLU A 127 14.56 12.86 21.29
N ARG A 128 15.12 13.93 20.71
CA ARG A 128 14.39 15.17 20.42
C ARG A 128 13.60 15.16 19.12
N LEU A 129 13.76 14.13 18.31
CA LEU A 129 13.02 14.01 17.05
C LEU A 129 11.56 13.71 17.30
N SER A 130 10.68 14.30 16.49
CA SER A 130 9.27 13.89 16.41
C SER A 130 9.14 12.44 15.88
N GLY A 131 7.95 11.85 16.04
CA GLY A 131 7.67 10.52 15.46
C GLY A 131 7.93 10.45 13.96
N GLY A 132 7.45 11.46 13.21
CA GLY A 132 7.69 11.55 11.76
C GLY A 132 9.15 11.72 11.39
N MET A 133 9.92 12.52 12.15
CA MET A 133 11.35 12.65 11.95
C MET A 133 12.09 11.35 12.20
N ARG A 134 11.76 10.60 13.26
CA ARG A 134 12.33 9.29 13.53
C ARG A 134 12.01 8.29 12.41
N GLN A 135 10.80 8.33 11.87
CA GLN A 135 10.41 7.49 10.75
C GLN A 135 11.22 7.82 9.48
N ARG A 136 11.39 9.11 9.16
CA ARG A 136 12.25 9.56 8.05
C ARG A 136 13.71 9.14 8.26
N LEU A 137 14.24 9.19 9.48
CA LEU A 137 15.57 8.69 9.81
C LEU A 137 15.67 7.17 9.58
N GLY A 138 14.63 6.41 9.90
CA GLY A 138 14.54 4.98 9.59
C GLY A 138 14.60 4.68 8.10
N ILE A 139 13.87 5.46 7.29
CA ILE A 139 13.97 5.38 5.83
C ILE A 139 15.39 5.75 5.37
N ALA A 140 15.99 6.81 5.92
CA ALA A 140 17.37 7.20 5.62
C ALA A 140 18.37 6.06 5.88
N GLN A 141 18.21 5.36 7.00
CA GLN A 141 19.00 4.17 7.32
C GLN A 141 18.81 3.07 6.28
N ALA A 142 17.55 2.78 5.92
CA ALA A 142 17.22 1.72 4.97
C ALA A 142 17.75 1.98 3.55
N ILE A 143 17.92 3.25 3.15
CA ILE A 143 18.43 3.62 1.80
C ILE A 143 19.89 4.06 1.78
N LEU A 144 20.58 4.07 2.91
CA LEU A 144 21.94 4.60 3.05
C LEU A 144 22.95 3.89 2.12
N HIS A 145 22.82 2.58 1.97
CA HIS A 145 23.69 1.71 1.16
C HIS A 145 23.21 1.54 -0.29
N GLU A 146 22.28 2.39 -0.75
CA GLU A 146 21.74 2.40 -2.14
C GLU A 146 21.12 1.06 -2.57
N PRO A 147 20.14 0.54 -1.83
CA PRO A 147 19.50 -0.72 -2.20
C PRO A 147 18.75 -0.58 -3.52
N THR A 148 18.59 -1.69 -4.23
CA THR A 148 17.72 -1.80 -5.41
C THR A 148 16.31 -2.25 -5.05
N PHE A 149 16.14 -2.85 -3.85
CA PHE A 149 14.87 -3.27 -3.29
C PHE A 149 14.68 -2.71 -1.88
N LEU A 150 13.58 -2.00 -1.66
CA LEU A 150 13.26 -1.37 -0.38
C LEU A 150 11.98 -1.99 0.19
N ILE A 151 12.08 -2.46 1.43
CA ILE A 151 10.99 -3.05 2.19
C ILE A 151 10.60 -2.09 3.31
N LEU A 152 9.35 -1.65 3.35
CA LEU A 152 8.82 -0.72 4.33
C LEU A 152 7.68 -1.37 5.10
N ASP A 153 7.90 -1.66 6.39
CA ASP A 153 6.88 -2.28 7.25
C ASP A 153 6.14 -1.19 8.03
N GLU A 154 4.91 -0.90 7.61
CA GLU A 154 4.00 0.10 8.16
C GLU A 154 4.65 1.51 8.33
N PRO A 155 5.24 2.09 7.27
CA PRO A 155 6.07 3.30 7.38
C PRO A 155 5.33 4.55 7.84
N ALA A 156 4.01 4.57 7.78
CA ALA A 156 3.19 5.75 8.08
C ALA A 156 2.18 5.53 9.24
N SER A 157 2.12 4.33 9.84
CA SER A 157 1.03 3.91 10.75
C SER A 157 0.91 4.74 12.05
N ALA A 158 2.03 5.30 12.54
CA ALA A 158 2.07 6.06 13.80
C ALA A 158 2.10 7.58 13.59
N LEU A 159 1.79 8.06 12.37
CA LEU A 159 1.91 9.46 12.01
C LEU A 159 0.53 10.14 11.89
N ASP A 160 0.53 11.43 12.10
CA ASP A 160 -0.59 12.30 11.78
C ASP A 160 -0.80 12.40 10.25
N PRO A 161 -1.93 12.93 9.75
CA PRO A 161 -2.21 12.99 8.31
C PRO A 161 -1.13 13.71 7.50
N SER A 162 -0.51 14.78 8.04
CA SER A 162 0.56 15.52 7.37
C SER A 162 1.83 14.66 7.25
N GLY A 163 2.22 14.01 8.34
CA GLY A 163 3.39 13.10 8.34
C GLY A 163 3.21 11.90 7.41
N ARG A 164 1.98 11.35 7.32
CA ARG A 164 1.65 10.28 6.36
C ARG A 164 1.80 10.76 4.92
N HIS A 165 1.27 11.95 4.61
CA HIS A 165 1.42 12.55 3.28
C HIS A 165 2.90 12.69 2.89
N ASP A 166 3.72 13.21 3.79
CA ASP A 166 5.16 13.42 3.56
C ASP A 166 5.91 12.10 3.30
N ILE A 167 5.60 11.04 4.06
CA ILE A 167 6.19 9.71 3.83
C ILE A 167 5.75 9.14 2.48
N ASN A 168 4.47 9.28 2.10
CA ASN A 168 3.98 8.81 0.81
C ASN A 168 4.66 9.56 -0.36
N GLN A 169 4.87 10.88 -0.23
CA GLN A 169 5.63 11.66 -1.20
C GLN A 169 7.10 11.23 -1.31
N LEU A 170 7.72 10.87 -0.17
CA LEU A 170 9.07 10.31 -0.16
C LEU A 170 9.11 8.97 -0.90
N ILE A 171 8.18 8.05 -0.63
CA ILE A 171 8.06 6.76 -1.32
C ILE A 171 7.90 6.96 -2.84
N LEU A 172 7.06 7.91 -3.28
CA LEU A 172 6.88 8.25 -4.69
C LEU A 172 8.17 8.74 -5.37
N ARG A 173 9.05 9.45 -4.63
CA ARG A 173 10.36 9.83 -5.15
C ARG A 173 11.31 8.64 -5.24
N LEU A 174 11.34 7.78 -4.20
CA LEU A 174 12.22 6.61 -4.13
C LEU A 174 11.89 5.55 -5.18
N LYS A 175 10.60 5.32 -5.49
CA LYS A 175 10.20 4.30 -6.46
C LYS A 175 10.70 4.55 -7.88
N LYS A 176 11.10 5.79 -8.21
CA LYS A 176 11.66 6.10 -9.53
C LYS A 176 13.00 5.39 -9.80
N ARG A 177 13.68 4.92 -8.76
CA ARG A 177 15.02 4.33 -8.86
C ARG A 177 15.17 2.97 -8.17
N MET A 178 14.17 2.53 -7.41
CA MET A 178 14.21 1.24 -6.71
C MET A 178 12.83 0.58 -6.71
N THR A 179 12.82 -0.73 -6.57
CA THR A 179 11.61 -1.52 -6.36
C THR A 179 11.21 -1.41 -4.89
N ILE A 180 9.94 -1.22 -4.59
CA ILE A 180 9.48 -1.01 -3.21
C ILE A 180 8.32 -1.97 -2.89
N ILE A 181 8.31 -2.53 -1.68
CA ILE A 181 7.13 -3.14 -1.08
C ILE A 181 6.80 -2.40 0.22
N VAL A 182 5.54 -2.04 0.38
CA VAL A 182 5.03 -1.31 1.55
C VAL A 182 3.94 -2.14 2.20
N SER A 183 4.06 -2.47 3.49
CA SER A 183 2.93 -2.99 4.24
C SER A 183 2.13 -1.86 4.87
N THR A 184 0.82 -1.98 4.86
CA THR A 184 -0.08 -1.08 5.60
C THR A 184 -1.41 -1.78 5.90
N HIS A 185 -2.09 -1.30 6.92
CA HIS A 185 -3.49 -1.64 7.18
C HIS A 185 -4.44 -0.51 6.72
N LEU A 186 -3.88 0.63 6.26
CA LEU A 186 -4.63 1.80 5.77
C LEU A 186 -4.56 1.82 4.24
N LEU A 187 -5.68 1.51 3.61
CA LEU A 187 -5.78 1.47 2.15
C LEU A 187 -5.53 2.84 1.50
N GLU A 188 -5.96 3.91 2.16
CA GLU A 188 -5.77 5.29 1.68
C GLU A 188 -4.29 5.66 1.50
N ASP A 189 -3.44 5.26 2.46
CA ASP A 189 -2.00 5.51 2.37
C ASP A 189 -1.39 4.74 1.18
N ALA A 190 -1.81 3.48 0.98
CA ALA A 190 -1.34 2.67 -0.13
C ALA A 190 -1.76 3.25 -1.49
N LYS A 191 -3.00 3.74 -1.63
CA LYS A 191 -3.51 4.38 -2.86
C LYS A 191 -2.62 5.53 -3.34
N MET A 192 -1.99 6.25 -2.41
CA MET A 192 -1.17 7.41 -2.74
C MET A 192 0.18 7.06 -3.38
N CYS A 193 0.78 5.92 -3.06
CA CYS A 193 2.14 5.62 -3.47
C CYS A 193 2.31 4.27 -4.21
N CYS A 194 1.39 3.32 -4.05
CA CYS A 194 1.50 2.00 -4.65
C CYS A 194 0.85 1.92 -6.03
N ASP A 195 1.45 1.11 -6.91
CA ASP A 195 0.96 0.84 -8.26
C ASP A 195 -0.06 -0.30 -8.27
N ARG A 196 0.13 -1.29 -7.40
CA ARG A 196 -0.67 -2.50 -7.26
C ARG A 196 -0.72 -2.92 -5.79
N PHE A 197 -1.77 -3.66 -5.43
CA PHE A 197 -1.97 -4.13 -4.06
C PHE A 197 -2.15 -5.64 -4.02
N LEU A 198 -1.65 -6.26 -2.96
CA LEU A 198 -1.94 -7.64 -2.57
C LEU A 198 -2.63 -7.63 -1.21
N VAL A 199 -3.74 -8.34 -1.11
CA VAL A 199 -4.47 -8.50 0.15
C VAL A 199 -4.03 -9.80 0.82
N ILE A 200 -3.59 -9.71 2.08
CA ILE A 200 -3.22 -10.87 2.90
C ILE A 200 -4.12 -10.96 4.12
N LYS A 201 -4.67 -12.15 4.39
CA LYS A 201 -5.47 -12.46 5.59
C LYS A 201 -5.15 -13.89 6.05
N HIS A 202 -4.95 -14.06 7.36
CA HIS A 202 -4.64 -15.37 7.96
C HIS A 202 -3.50 -16.15 7.28
N GLY A 203 -2.47 -15.40 6.83
CA GLY A 203 -1.31 -16.00 6.17
C GLY A 203 -1.51 -16.40 4.71
N LYS A 204 -2.65 -16.10 4.11
CA LYS A 204 -2.96 -16.39 2.69
C LYS A 204 -3.12 -15.11 1.89
N LEU A 205 -2.72 -15.14 0.62
CA LEU A 205 -3.07 -14.09 -0.33
C LEU A 205 -4.49 -14.32 -0.83
N LEU A 206 -5.34 -13.29 -0.68
CA LEU A 206 -6.71 -13.34 -1.20
C LEU A 206 -6.76 -12.95 -2.68
N GLY A 207 -5.72 -12.27 -3.17
CA GLY A 207 -5.57 -11.88 -4.57
C GLY A 207 -5.02 -10.47 -4.75
N PRO A 208 -4.78 -10.05 -5.99
CA PRO A 208 -4.44 -8.68 -6.31
C PRO A 208 -5.70 -7.80 -6.21
N LEU A 209 -5.51 -6.61 -5.68
CA LEU A 209 -6.49 -5.54 -5.70
C LEU A 209 -5.99 -4.50 -6.70
N ASP A 210 -6.47 -4.56 -7.93
CA ASP A 210 -6.07 -3.62 -8.97
C ASP A 210 -6.72 -2.25 -8.77
N ASN A 211 -5.97 -1.21 -9.11
CA ASN A 211 -6.48 0.16 -9.13
C ASN A 211 -7.39 0.42 -10.37
N GLN A 212 -7.67 -0.63 -11.17
CA GLN A 212 -8.59 -0.54 -12.29
C GLN A 212 -10.01 -0.27 -11.77
N ARG A 213 -10.69 0.66 -12.39
CA ARG A 213 -12.09 0.98 -12.12
C ARG A 213 -12.95 -0.22 -12.52
N ASN A 214 -13.08 -1.19 -11.64
CA ASN A 214 -14.16 -2.16 -11.76
C ASN A 214 -15.45 -1.40 -11.46
N VAL A 215 -16.37 -1.46 -12.39
CA VAL A 215 -17.70 -0.86 -12.23
C VAL A 215 -18.62 -1.92 -11.62
N ASP A 216 -19.42 -1.51 -10.66
CA ASP A 216 -20.50 -2.33 -10.14
C ASP A 216 -21.66 -2.30 -11.13
N GLN A 217 -21.84 -3.38 -11.89
CA GLN A 217 -22.96 -3.49 -12.83
C GLN A 217 -24.32 -3.53 -12.12
N ASN A 218 -24.33 -3.70 -10.82
CA ASN A 218 -25.56 -3.69 -10.01
C ASN A 218 -25.91 -2.28 -9.51
N ARG A 219 -25.04 -1.28 -9.72
CA ARG A 219 -25.24 0.11 -9.26
C ARG A 219 -24.98 1.10 -10.38
N ILE A 220 -25.99 1.92 -10.67
CA ILE A 220 -25.91 2.99 -11.67
C ILE A 220 -26.17 4.32 -10.98
N GLN A 221 -25.27 5.29 -11.18
CA GLN A 221 -25.47 6.66 -10.77
C GLN A 221 -26.03 7.46 -11.95
N VAL A 222 -27.09 8.22 -11.69
CA VAL A 222 -27.75 9.10 -12.66
C VAL A 222 -27.72 10.52 -12.13
N GLU A 223 -27.13 11.43 -12.90
CA GLU A 223 -27.19 12.85 -12.63
C GLU A 223 -28.17 13.52 -13.62
N THR A 224 -29.00 14.41 -13.12
CA THR A 224 -30.00 15.11 -13.91
C THR A 224 -29.67 16.62 -14.01
N LEU A 225 -30.06 17.24 -15.12
CA LEU A 225 -29.88 18.69 -15.33
C LEU A 225 -30.78 19.52 -14.40
N THR A 226 -31.91 18.97 -14.02
CA THR A 226 -32.90 19.62 -13.13
C THR A 226 -33.34 18.65 -12.04
N ALA A 227 -33.71 19.17 -10.89
CA ALA A 227 -34.25 18.36 -9.81
C ALA A 227 -35.53 17.63 -10.24
N VAL A 228 -35.63 16.33 -9.97
CA VAL A 228 -36.83 15.54 -10.26
C VAL A 228 -37.81 15.66 -9.09
N PRO A 229 -39.01 16.24 -9.26
CA PRO A 229 -39.88 16.62 -8.14
C PRO A 229 -40.49 15.44 -7.42
N SER A 230 -40.86 14.39 -8.15
CA SER A 230 -41.42 13.15 -7.58
C SER A 230 -41.11 11.97 -8.48
N PHE A 231 -40.79 10.86 -7.89
CA PHE A 231 -40.46 9.62 -8.58
C PHE A 231 -41.34 8.46 -8.07
N SER A 232 -41.92 7.73 -8.99
CA SER A 232 -42.66 6.50 -8.63
C SER A 232 -41.78 5.27 -8.81
N ALA A 233 -41.31 4.71 -7.70
CA ALA A 233 -40.47 3.50 -7.67
C ALA A 233 -41.17 2.24 -8.21
N THR A 234 -42.50 2.30 -8.42
CA THR A 234 -43.30 1.16 -8.85
C THR A 234 -42.99 0.62 -10.24
N ARG A 235 -42.23 1.35 -11.07
CA ARG A 235 -41.84 0.93 -12.44
C ARG A 235 -40.52 0.19 -12.52
N PHE A 236 -39.77 0.10 -11.43
CA PHE A 236 -38.51 -0.65 -11.34
C PHE A 236 -38.64 -1.74 -10.28
N PRO A 237 -39.33 -2.84 -10.55
CA PRO A 237 -39.45 -3.95 -9.61
C PRO A 237 -38.07 -4.53 -9.35
N ARG A 238 -37.68 -4.65 -8.08
CA ARG A 238 -36.38 -5.15 -7.61
C ARG A 238 -35.17 -4.18 -7.77
N VAL A 239 -35.43 -2.88 -8.00
CA VAL A 239 -34.39 -1.84 -7.99
C VAL A 239 -34.66 -0.92 -6.82
N GLU A 240 -33.66 -0.77 -5.95
CA GLU A 240 -33.67 0.24 -4.90
C GLU A 240 -33.16 1.56 -5.47
N ILE A 241 -33.76 2.66 -5.07
CA ILE A 241 -33.43 3.98 -5.59
C ILE A 241 -33.22 4.92 -4.45
N ASP A 242 -31.96 5.33 -4.29
CA ASP A 242 -31.54 6.28 -3.29
C ASP A 242 -31.33 7.65 -3.93
N ARG A 243 -31.89 8.68 -3.32
CA ARG A 243 -31.64 10.06 -3.71
C ARG A 243 -30.45 10.62 -2.92
N ILE A 244 -29.33 10.76 -3.58
CA ILE A 244 -28.09 11.31 -2.97
C ILE A 244 -28.22 12.83 -2.77
N ASN A 245 -28.74 13.52 -3.79
CA ASN A 245 -29.05 14.95 -3.75
C ASN A 245 -30.18 15.28 -4.75
N PRO A 246 -30.68 16.54 -4.83
CA PRO A 246 -31.81 16.89 -5.72
C PRO A 246 -31.63 16.51 -7.20
N CYS A 247 -30.38 16.41 -7.67
CA CYS A 247 -30.04 16.10 -9.07
C CYS A 247 -29.23 14.82 -9.23
N CYS A 248 -29.03 14.01 -8.16
CA CYS A 248 -28.23 12.79 -8.23
C CYS A 248 -28.95 11.63 -7.55
N TYR A 249 -29.11 10.53 -8.27
CA TYR A 249 -29.83 9.34 -7.87
C TYR A 249 -28.94 8.10 -8.06
N GLN A 250 -29.03 7.16 -7.14
CA GLN A 250 -28.39 5.85 -7.23
C GLN A 250 -29.45 4.78 -7.41
N PHE A 251 -29.27 3.95 -8.42
CA PHE A 251 -30.09 2.78 -8.71
C PHE A 251 -29.29 1.54 -8.33
N SER A 252 -29.83 0.69 -7.47
CA SER A 252 -29.18 -0.53 -6.98
C SER A 252 -30.09 -1.74 -7.18
N ALA A 253 -29.54 -2.88 -7.60
CA ALA A 253 -30.29 -4.12 -7.78
C ALA A 253 -29.46 -5.35 -7.37
N GLN A 254 -30.12 -6.49 -7.14
CA GLN A 254 -29.44 -7.76 -6.88
C GLN A 254 -28.84 -8.41 -8.14
N GLN A 255 -29.22 -7.95 -9.32
CA GLN A 255 -28.75 -8.43 -10.62
C GLN A 255 -28.21 -7.26 -11.44
N PRO A 256 -27.30 -7.52 -12.41
CA PRO A 256 -26.76 -6.49 -13.29
C PRO A 256 -27.86 -5.65 -13.94
N LEU A 257 -27.71 -4.34 -13.84
CA LEU A 257 -28.59 -3.36 -14.45
C LEU A 257 -28.13 -3.06 -15.88
N ASP A 258 -29.05 -3.04 -16.83
CA ASP A 258 -28.75 -2.55 -18.18
C ASP A 258 -28.82 -1.03 -18.20
N LEU A 259 -27.65 -0.38 -18.32
CA LEU A 259 -27.51 1.08 -18.36
C LEU A 259 -28.33 1.70 -19.48
N SER A 260 -28.37 1.08 -20.67
CA SER A 260 -29.09 1.60 -21.83
C SER A 260 -30.60 1.52 -21.61
N GLN A 261 -31.08 0.40 -21.08
CA GLN A 261 -32.51 0.22 -20.80
C GLN A 261 -32.98 1.16 -19.69
N LEU A 262 -32.16 1.36 -18.66
CA LEU A 262 -32.41 2.31 -17.57
C LEU A 262 -32.49 3.75 -18.13
N ALA A 263 -31.53 4.17 -18.95
CA ALA A 263 -31.49 5.50 -19.56
C ALA A 263 -32.74 5.78 -20.39
N ILE A 264 -33.14 4.84 -21.26
CA ILE A 264 -34.35 4.96 -22.12
C ILE A 264 -35.61 5.12 -21.24
N THR A 265 -35.70 4.30 -20.18
CA THR A 265 -36.89 4.35 -19.30
C THR A 265 -36.98 5.66 -18.55
N LEU A 266 -35.85 6.22 -18.06
CA LEU A 266 -35.83 7.49 -17.35
C LEU A 266 -36.15 8.67 -18.29
N ILE A 267 -35.63 8.67 -19.51
CA ILE A 267 -35.96 9.69 -20.53
C ILE A 267 -37.47 9.65 -20.89
N GLN A 268 -38.02 8.48 -21.04
CA GLN A 268 -39.47 8.33 -21.28
C GLN A 268 -40.34 8.84 -20.11
N GLN A 269 -39.79 8.89 -18.91
CA GLN A 269 -40.42 9.48 -17.73
C GLN A 269 -40.21 10.99 -17.58
N GLY A 270 -39.54 11.61 -18.57
CA GLY A 270 -39.28 13.04 -18.57
C GLY A 270 -38.04 13.49 -17.77
N TRP A 271 -37.12 12.56 -17.45
CA TRP A 271 -35.88 12.91 -16.80
C TRP A 271 -34.91 13.55 -17.79
N SER A 272 -34.36 14.70 -17.42
CA SER A 272 -33.30 15.35 -18.19
C SER A 272 -31.96 14.88 -17.68
N ILE A 273 -31.42 13.82 -18.27
CA ILE A 273 -30.17 13.16 -17.82
C ILE A 273 -28.97 14.01 -18.25
N ALA A 274 -28.13 14.38 -17.29
CA ALA A 274 -26.83 15.01 -17.52
C ALA A 274 -25.74 13.96 -17.68
N SER A 275 -25.73 12.94 -16.81
CA SER A 275 -24.82 11.80 -16.88
C SER A 275 -25.50 10.53 -16.38
N ILE A 276 -25.09 9.37 -16.91
CA ILE A 276 -25.49 8.07 -16.45
C ILE A 276 -24.29 7.12 -16.58
N ALA A 277 -23.89 6.49 -15.48
CA ALA A 277 -22.74 5.60 -15.46
C ALA A 277 -22.89 4.54 -14.39
N TYR A 278 -22.25 3.38 -14.60
CA TYR A 278 -22.06 2.43 -13.53
C TYR A 278 -21.22 3.05 -12.43
N GLN A 279 -21.59 2.77 -11.19
CA GLN A 279 -20.81 3.27 -10.05
C GLN A 279 -19.50 2.48 -9.97
N PRO A 280 -18.35 3.17 -9.88
CA PRO A 280 -17.09 2.47 -9.66
C PRO A 280 -17.11 1.84 -8.26
N ILE A 281 -16.81 0.55 -8.17
CA ILE A 281 -16.60 -0.11 -6.89
C ILE A 281 -15.34 0.50 -6.27
N GLY A 282 -15.49 1.13 -5.12
CA GLY A 282 -14.38 1.68 -4.38
C GLY A 282 -13.38 0.59 -3.99
N LEU A 283 -12.08 0.91 -4.01
CA LEU A 283 -11.05 -0.03 -3.53
C LEU A 283 -11.31 -0.49 -2.10
N GLU A 284 -11.92 0.36 -1.27
CA GLU A 284 -12.28 0.02 0.12
C GLU A 284 -13.40 -1.02 0.17
N GLU A 285 -14.45 -0.85 -0.62
CA GLU A 285 -15.56 -1.81 -0.70
C GLU A 285 -15.02 -3.17 -1.16
N ARG A 286 -14.22 -3.19 -2.23
CA ARG A 286 -13.58 -4.42 -2.73
C ARG A 286 -12.64 -5.07 -1.69
N PHE A 287 -11.90 -4.26 -0.95
CA PHE A 287 -11.05 -4.76 0.13
C PHE A 287 -11.89 -5.37 1.25
N LEU A 288 -12.97 -4.71 1.66
CA LEU A 288 -13.89 -5.20 2.69
C LEU A 288 -14.56 -6.50 2.26
N ASP A 289 -15.03 -6.60 1.01
CA ASP A 289 -15.61 -7.82 0.45
C ASP A 289 -14.60 -8.97 0.47
N MET A 290 -13.39 -8.74 -0.03
CA MET A 290 -12.31 -9.74 0.01
C MET A 290 -11.97 -10.19 1.44
N VAL A 291 -12.10 -9.32 2.42
CA VAL A 291 -11.78 -9.62 3.80
C VAL A 291 -12.97 -10.22 4.55
N ALA A 292 -14.22 -9.98 4.13
CA ALA A 292 -15.42 -10.52 4.76
C ALA A 292 -15.67 -12.00 4.41
N ASP A 293 -15.36 -12.41 3.18
CA ASP A 293 -15.69 -13.73 2.62
C ASP A 293 -14.77 -14.89 3.10
N VAL A 294 -13.86 -14.68 4.05
CA VAL A 294 -12.88 -15.71 4.52
C VAL A 294 -12.90 -15.90 6.03
#